data_5019ee2eaea78dd9eb70393a0f2aa26e
#
_entry.id   5019ee2eaea78dd9eb70393a0f2aa26e
#
_cell.length_a   1.000
_cell.length_b   1.000
_cell.length_c   1.000
_cell.angle_alpha   90.00
_cell.angle_beta   90.00
_cell.angle_gamma   90.00
#
_symmetry.space_group_name_H-M   'P 1'
#
loop_
_entity.id
_entity.type
_entity.pdbx_description
1 polymer ?
#
loop_
_entity_poly.entity_id
_entity_poly.type
_entity_poly.pdbx_seq_one_letter_code
_entity_poly.pdbx_strand_id
1 'polypeptide(L)'
;MALSDRRRHLPPIIIGKARFATKYVVILTGLLLSLAGGGQAADLPSPPASPPKTTATLTLNDCVKCHPAIVAAYKKDGVAHRDKLTCQVCHVGHPPRDTDVIPLCSRCHQGAPHFKLHNCLRCHTNPHTPLKITLTHDITHACTTCHNGQLEQLQANRSIHSTLACTACHIKHGYRPPCFNCHKPHLEGMANKTCQLCHRPHMPLVVSFPPSTPSEYCAPCHAKEYALLAKSHAKHRNVRCAQCHATKHKTIPVCQKCHPAPHSESMLGPKPNCGKCHGIAHDLRLDKIDILLDKRRAGP
;
A
#
# COMPACT_ATOMS: atom_id res chain seq x y z
N MET A 1 -1.62 -41.00 -26.95
CA MET A 1 -2.49 -40.99 -25.75
C MET A 1 -3.05 -39.61 -25.59
N ALA A 2 -4.33 -39.45 -25.86
CA ALA A 2 -5.05 -38.18 -25.86
C ALA A 2 -5.53 -37.86 -24.44
N LEU A 3 -5.23 -36.69 -23.90
CA LEU A 3 -5.77 -36.20 -22.64
C LEU A 3 -6.93 -35.24 -22.93
N SER A 4 -8.10 -35.64 -22.48
CA SER A 4 -9.39 -35.04 -22.65
C SER A 4 -9.54 -33.71 -21.93
N ASP A 5 -9.96 -32.69 -22.67
CA ASP A 5 -10.39 -31.34 -22.24
C ASP A 5 -11.75 -31.45 -21.52
N ARG A 6 -11.80 -31.24 -20.22
CA ARG A 6 -13.04 -31.09 -19.43
C ARG A 6 -13.27 -29.61 -19.11
N ARG A 7 -13.95 -28.93 -20.03
CA ARG A 7 -14.57 -27.62 -19.72
C ARG A 7 -15.79 -27.84 -18.81
N ARG A 8 -15.74 -27.34 -17.59
CA ARG A 8 -16.90 -27.26 -16.69
C ARG A 8 -17.72 -26.02 -17.05
N HIS A 9 -18.92 -26.23 -17.57
CA HIS A 9 -19.94 -25.20 -17.74
C HIS A 9 -20.46 -24.76 -16.36
N LEU A 10 -20.40 -23.46 -16.08
CA LEU A 10 -21.09 -22.80 -14.96
C LEU A 10 -22.46 -22.32 -15.46
N PRO A 11 -23.53 -22.50 -14.69
CA PRO A 11 -24.87 -22.03 -15.07
C PRO A 11 -25.01 -20.50 -14.91
N PRO A 12 -25.93 -19.86 -15.67
CA PRO A 12 -26.13 -18.41 -15.60
C PRO A 12 -26.85 -17.98 -14.32
N ILE A 13 -26.39 -16.89 -13.72
CA ILE A 13 -27.00 -16.24 -12.56
C ILE A 13 -28.22 -15.46 -13.02
N ILE A 14 -29.41 -15.86 -12.57
CA ILE A 14 -30.70 -15.17 -12.82
C ILE A 14 -30.80 -14.00 -11.82
N ILE A 15 -30.72 -12.76 -12.32
CA ILE A 15 -30.95 -11.55 -11.53
C ILE A 15 -32.46 -11.31 -11.44
N GLY A 16 -33.03 -11.62 -10.27
CA GLY A 16 -34.43 -11.32 -9.97
C GLY A 16 -34.65 -9.81 -9.71
N LYS A 17 -35.53 -9.20 -10.52
CA LYS A 17 -35.98 -7.82 -10.30
C LYS A 17 -36.99 -7.79 -9.15
N ALA A 18 -36.60 -7.25 -7.99
CA ALA A 18 -37.52 -6.95 -6.90
C ALA A 18 -38.37 -5.70 -7.24
N ARG A 19 -39.68 -5.88 -7.36
CA ARG A 19 -40.66 -4.79 -7.48
C ARG A 19 -41.00 -4.29 -6.09
N PHE A 20 -40.68 -3.05 -5.78
CA PHE A 20 -41.19 -2.38 -4.59
C PHE A 20 -42.61 -1.91 -4.81
N ALA A 21 -43.54 -2.45 -4.02
CA ALA A 21 -44.93 -1.99 -3.95
C ALA A 21 -45.05 -0.87 -2.93
N THR A 22 -45.41 0.31 -3.40
CA THR A 22 -45.74 1.50 -2.59
C THR A 22 -47.14 1.32 -1.97
N LYS A 23 -47.24 1.22 -0.66
CA LYS A 23 -48.51 1.25 0.06
C LYS A 23 -48.75 2.66 0.60
N TYR A 24 -49.81 3.30 0.12
CA TYR A 24 -50.36 4.55 0.65
C TYR A 24 -51.02 4.31 2.01
N VAL A 25 -50.68 5.10 3.00
CA VAL A 25 -51.37 5.17 4.30
C VAL A 25 -52.33 6.37 4.26
N VAL A 26 -53.62 6.12 4.41
CA VAL A 26 -54.69 7.10 4.51
C VAL A 26 -54.73 7.63 5.95
N ILE A 27 -54.63 8.93 6.11
CA ILE A 27 -54.78 9.63 7.39
C ILE A 27 -56.28 9.90 7.62
N LEU A 28 -56.85 9.29 8.67
CA LEU A 28 -58.16 9.64 9.22
C LEU A 28 -58.00 10.70 10.31
N THR A 29 -58.53 11.87 10.02
CA THR A 29 -58.71 12.95 10.99
C THR A 29 -59.94 12.70 11.85
N GLY A 30 -59.71 12.40 13.14
CA GLY A 30 -60.76 12.28 14.16
C GLY A 30 -60.85 13.56 14.99
N LEU A 31 -61.96 14.25 14.90
CA LEU A 31 -62.36 15.41 15.69
C LEU A 31 -62.79 14.96 17.11
N LEU A 32 -62.12 15.44 18.16
CA LEU A 32 -62.56 15.23 19.54
C LEU A 32 -62.86 16.58 20.24
N LEU A 33 -64.09 16.70 20.67
CA LEU A 33 -64.63 17.82 21.44
C LEU A 33 -63.96 17.99 22.80
N SER A 34 -63.67 19.23 23.15
CA SER A 34 -63.20 19.68 24.45
C SER A 34 -64.34 19.71 25.47
N LEU A 35 -64.16 19.08 26.60
CA LEU A 35 -64.92 19.33 27.82
C LEU A 35 -63.98 19.98 28.84
N ALA A 36 -64.20 21.26 29.09
CA ALA A 36 -63.52 22.03 30.11
C ALA A 36 -64.13 21.68 31.49
N GLY A 37 -63.33 20.97 32.30
CA GLY A 37 -63.60 20.80 33.73
C GLY A 37 -62.56 21.54 34.54
N GLY A 38 -62.93 22.70 35.08
CA GLY A 38 -62.09 23.50 35.98
C GLY A 38 -61.96 22.79 37.36
N GLY A 39 -60.77 22.18 37.56
CA GLY A 39 -60.33 21.74 38.88
C GLY A 39 -59.26 22.68 39.40
N GLN A 40 -59.51 23.43 40.46
CA GLN A 40 -58.50 24.19 41.19
C GLN A 40 -57.52 23.20 41.84
N ALA A 41 -56.32 23.14 41.31
CA ALA A 41 -55.21 22.43 41.93
C ALA A 41 -54.71 23.26 43.14
N ALA A 42 -54.74 22.68 44.31
CA ALA A 42 -54.12 23.28 45.50
C ALA A 42 -52.61 23.35 45.29
N ASP A 43 -52.03 24.54 45.49
CA ASP A 43 -50.58 24.76 45.49
C ASP A 43 -49.90 23.91 46.56
N LEU A 44 -49.27 22.82 46.17
CA LEU A 44 -48.31 22.11 47.00
C LEU A 44 -47.02 22.93 47.03
N PRO A 45 -46.42 23.18 48.21
CA PRO A 45 -45.16 23.91 48.29
C PRO A 45 -44.09 23.19 47.50
N SER A 46 -43.43 23.93 46.57
CA SER A 46 -42.30 23.41 45.82
C SER A 46 -41.24 22.86 46.74
N PRO A 47 -40.68 21.65 46.45
CA PRO A 47 -39.59 21.11 47.24
C PRO A 47 -38.42 22.12 47.23
N PRO A 48 -37.66 22.21 48.34
CA PRO A 48 -36.53 23.15 48.42
C PRO A 48 -35.56 22.89 47.28
N ALA A 49 -35.13 23.92 46.60
CA ALA A 49 -34.16 23.85 45.54
C ALA A 49 -32.92 23.11 46.04
N SER A 50 -32.57 22.03 45.35
CA SER A 50 -31.34 21.27 45.65
C SER A 50 -30.18 22.27 45.62
N PRO A 51 -29.25 22.20 46.62
CA PRO A 51 -28.09 23.08 46.67
C PRO A 51 -27.34 22.99 45.31
N PRO A 52 -26.79 24.10 44.80
CA PRO A 52 -26.02 24.07 43.56
C PRO A 52 -24.92 23.03 43.70
N LYS A 53 -24.91 22.02 42.84
CA LYS A 53 -23.84 21.04 42.75
C LYS A 53 -22.56 21.78 42.39
N THR A 54 -21.76 22.14 43.41
CA THR A 54 -20.38 22.54 43.20
C THR A 54 -19.67 21.34 42.58
N THR A 55 -19.58 21.33 41.28
CA THR A 55 -18.73 20.39 40.54
C THR A 55 -17.30 20.74 40.89
N ALA A 56 -16.73 20.10 41.90
CA ALA A 56 -15.33 20.21 42.21
C ALA A 56 -14.56 19.86 40.91
N THR A 57 -13.75 20.80 40.42
CA THR A 57 -12.95 20.61 39.23
C THR A 57 -11.83 19.66 39.57
N LEU A 58 -11.95 18.40 39.12
CA LEU A 58 -10.93 17.37 39.31
C LEU A 58 -9.64 17.78 38.59
N THR A 59 -8.52 17.57 39.22
CA THR A 59 -7.19 17.79 38.67
C THR A 59 -6.58 16.49 38.15
N LEU A 60 -5.49 16.57 37.40
CA LEU A 60 -4.74 15.38 36.98
C LEU A 60 -4.27 14.55 38.17
N ASN A 61 -3.94 15.22 39.31
CA ASN A 61 -3.52 14.56 40.54
C ASN A 61 -4.66 13.75 41.20
N ASP A 62 -5.91 14.11 40.96
CA ASP A 62 -7.04 13.33 41.45
C ASP A 62 -7.23 12.09 40.58
N CYS A 63 -7.07 12.22 39.25
CA CYS A 63 -7.18 11.07 38.33
C CYS A 63 -6.09 10.02 38.60
N VAL A 64 -4.87 10.44 38.91
CA VAL A 64 -3.74 9.52 39.09
C VAL A 64 -3.89 8.61 40.29
N LYS A 65 -4.69 8.99 41.31
CA LYS A 65 -4.92 8.19 42.51
C LYS A 65 -5.54 6.84 42.18
N CYS A 66 -6.42 6.80 41.18
CA CYS A 66 -7.12 5.58 40.74
C CYS A 66 -6.67 5.07 39.35
N HIS A 67 -6.15 5.94 38.50
CA HIS A 67 -5.75 5.62 37.11
C HIS A 67 -4.25 5.89 36.83
N PRO A 68 -3.30 5.39 37.67
CA PRO A 68 -1.88 5.73 37.52
C PRO A 68 -1.29 5.28 36.18
N ALA A 69 -1.66 4.09 35.69
CA ALA A 69 -1.17 3.55 34.43
C ALA A 69 -1.65 4.35 33.22
N ILE A 70 -2.92 4.79 33.24
CA ILE A 70 -3.49 5.62 32.16
C ILE A 70 -2.81 6.97 32.12
N VAL A 71 -2.65 7.61 33.28
CA VAL A 71 -1.97 8.91 33.39
C VAL A 71 -0.51 8.82 32.96
N ALA A 72 0.20 7.75 33.31
CA ALA A 72 1.56 7.51 32.87
C ALA A 72 1.66 7.33 31.35
N ALA A 73 0.78 6.54 30.76
CA ALA A 73 0.71 6.35 29.31
C ALA A 73 0.38 7.66 28.57
N TYR A 74 -0.57 8.43 29.07
CA TYR A 74 -0.96 9.74 28.54
C TYR A 74 0.20 10.74 28.60
N LYS A 75 0.90 10.84 29.74
CA LYS A 75 2.06 11.71 29.90
C LYS A 75 3.18 11.34 28.92
N LYS A 76 3.40 10.03 28.69
CA LYS A 76 4.46 9.54 27.80
C LYS A 76 4.12 9.69 26.32
N ASP A 77 2.94 9.24 25.91
CA ASP A 77 2.61 9.00 24.50
C ASP A 77 1.32 9.72 24.05
N GLY A 78 0.78 10.64 24.87
CA GLY A 78 -0.47 11.35 24.58
C GLY A 78 -0.37 12.42 23.48
N VAL A 79 0.84 12.78 23.08
CA VAL A 79 1.15 13.79 22.04
C VAL A 79 0.27 15.03 22.15
N ALA A 80 -0.38 15.49 21.08
CA ALA A 80 -1.22 16.69 21.11
C ALA A 80 -2.39 16.62 22.12
N HIS A 81 -2.92 15.44 22.42
CA HIS A 81 -3.91 15.29 23.48
C HIS A 81 -3.33 15.68 24.84
N ARG A 82 -2.12 15.19 25.16
CA ARG A 82 -1.40 15.57 26.40
C ARG A 82 -1.13 17.07 26.47
N ASP A 83 -0.73 17.67 25.37
CA ASP A 83 -0.23 19.03 25.35
C ASP A 83 -1.36 20.09 25.32
N LYS A 84 -2.56 19.70 24.86
CA LYS A 84 -3.67 20.62 24.59
C LYS A 84 -4.95 20.35 25.38
N LEU A 85 -5.10 19.17 25.99
CA LEU A 85 -6.36 18.74 26.61
C LEU A 85 -6.15 18.35 28.06
N THR A 86 -7.16 18.57 28.89
CA THR A 86 -7.26 17.97 30.22
C THR A 86 -8.14 16.72 30.15
N CYS A 87 -8.08 15.87 31.18
CA CYS A 87 -8.90 14.66 31.24
C CYS A 87 -10.39 14.97 31.11
N GLN A 88 -10.84 16.09 31.70
CA GLN A 88 -12.25 16.50 31.72
C GLN A 88 -12.78 17.05 30.39
N VAL A 89 -11.93 17.41 29.44
CA VAL A 89 -12.36 17.78 28.08
C VAL A 89 -12.98 16.57 27.37
N CYS A 90 -12.46 15.37 27.66
CA CYS A 90 -12.97 14.12 27.14
C CYS A 90 -13.92 13.42 28.11
N HIS A 91 -13.60 13.42 29.39
CA HIS A 91 -14.38 12.72 30.43
C HIS A 91 -15.25 13.73 31.22
N VAL A 92 -16.44 13.98 30.69
CA VAL A 92 -17.38 14.94 31.31
C VAL A 92 -18.15 14.38 32.51
N GLY A 93 -17.98 13.10 32.82
CA GLY A 93 -18.57 12.39 33.94
C GLY A 93 -17.68 11.24 34.40
N HIS A 94 -18.16 10.46 35.40
CA HIS A 94 -17.40 9.34 35.94
C HIS A 94 -18.37 8.17 36.29
N PRO A 95 -18.07 6.91 35.86
CA PRO A 95 -18.79 5.73 36.27
C PRO A 95 -18.71 5.52 37.82
N PRO A 96 -19.69 4.90 38.45
CA PRO A 96 -20.90 4.30 37.86
C PRO A 96 -22.07 5.29 37.66
N ARG A 97 -21.91 6.53 38.10
CA ARG A 97 -22.98 7.53 37.99
C ARG A 97 -23.28 7.90 36.54
N ASP A 98 -22.26 8.07 35.76
CA ASP A 98 -22.34 8.48 34.33
C ASP A 98 -21.81 7.33 33.46
N THR A 99 -22.62 6.87 32.50
CA THR A 99 -22.26 5.72 31.64
C THR A 99 -21.69 6.11 30.29
N ASP A 100 -22.04 7.27 29.76
CA ASP A 100 -21.58 7.77 28.46
C ASP A 100 -20.52 8.86 28.64
N VAL A 101 -19.35 8.43 29.14
CA VAL A 101 -18.26 9.34 29.53
C VAL A 101 -17.16 9.46 28.47
N ILE A 102 -17.28 8.74 27.35
CA ILE A 102 -16.30 8.78 26.26
C ILE A 102 -16.92 9.50 25.06
N PRO A 103 -16.44 10.70 24.69
CA PRO A 103 -17.02 11.45 23.59
C PRO A 103 -16.69 10.79 22.25
N LEU A 104 -17.54 11.03 21.25
CA LEU A 104 -17.22 10.70 19.87
C LEU A 104 -16.02 11.51 19.39
N CYS A 105 -15.03 10.85 18.80
CA CYS A 105 -13.81 11.47 18.28
C CYS A 105 -14.15 12.57 17.23
N SER A 106 -15.21 12.38 16.45
CA SER A 106 -15.71 13.31 15.44
C SER A 106 -16.18 14.67 16.00
N ARG A 107 -16.35 14.83 17.31
CA ARG A 107 -16.64 16.14 17.91
C ARG A 107 -15.50 17.13 17.71
N CYS A 108 -14.26 16.65 17.67
CA CYS A 108 -13.06 17.47 17.51
C CYS A 108 -12.31 17.15 16.21
N HIS A 109 -12.32 15.88 15.78
CA HIS A 109 -11.62 15.44 14.58
C HIS A 109 -12.54 15.56 13.36
N GLN A 110 -12.37 16.64 12.59
CA GLN A 110 -13.18 16.97 11.42
C GLN A 110 -12.29 17.39 10.24
N GLY A 111 -12.86 17.39 9.03
CA GLY A 111 -12.25 17.98 7.83
C GLY A 111 -11.37 17.01 7.02
N ALA A 112 -10.37 16.39 7.58
CA ALA A 112 -9.50 15.48 6.84
C ALA A 112 -10.23 14.18 6.41
N PRO A 113 -9.92 13.60 5.23
CA PRO A 113 -10.56 12.36 4.75
C PRO A 113 -10.49 11.22 5.76
N HIS A 114 -9.38 11.09 6.49
CA HIS A 114 -9.21 10.10 7.54
C HIS A 114 -10.27 10.23 8.66
N PHE A 115 -10.68 11.43 9.01
CA PHE A 115 -11.66 11.67 10.08
C PHE A 115 -13.10 11.31 9.70
N LYS A 116 -13.36 11.03 8.42
CA LYS A 116 -14.64 10.53 7.93
C LYS A 116 -14.80 9.01 8.10
N LEU A 117 -13.74 8.31 8.50
CA LEU A 117 -13.79 6.88 8.78
C LEU A 117 -14.58 6.62 10.08
N HIS A 118 -15.38 5.55 10.04
CA HIS A 118 -16.11 5.07 11.22
C HIS A 118 -15.22 4.16 12.07
N ASN A 119 -15.63 3.95 13.33
CA ASN A 119 -14.97 3.02 14.25
C ASN A 119 -13.49 3.35 14.51
N CYS A 120 -13.20 4.58 14.90
CA CYS A 120 -11.84 5.09 15.17
C CYS A 120 -11.06 4.17 16.15
N LEU A 121 -11.73 3.63 17.18
CA LEU A 121 -11.15 2.73 18.17
C LEU A 121 -10.71 1.37 17.61
N ARG A 122 -11.09 1.03 16.38
CA ARG A 122 -10.59 -0.19 15.72
C ARG A 122 -9.09 -0.13 15.45
N CYS A 123 -8.58 1.06 15.21
CA CYS A 123 -7.15 1.31 14.97
C CYS A 123 -6.51 2.06 16.14
N HIS A 124 -7.17 3.09 16.65
CA HIS A 124 -6.75 3.88 17.81
C HIS A 124 -7.31 3.26 19.09
N THR A 125 -6.87 2.03 19.39
CA THR A 125 -7.40 1.22 20.51
C THR A 125 -7.24 1.89 21.88
N ASN A 126 -6.33 2.83 22.01
CA ASN A 126 -6.13 3.61 23.23
C ASN A 126 -6.03 5.11 22.91
N PRO A 127 -7.09 5.89 23.13
CA PRO A 127 -7.09 7.35 22.89
C PRO A 127 -6.05 8.12 23.71
N HIS A 128 -5.58 7.57 24.83
CA HIS A 128 -4.52 8.17 25.65
C HIS A 128 -3.12 8.03 25.02
N THR A 129 -2.98 7.16 24.01
CA THR A 129 -1.75 6.97 23.22
C THR A 129 -2.09 6.91 21.72
N PRO A 130 -2.63 7.99 21.14
CA PRO A 130 -3.35 7.94 19.87
C PRO A 130 -2.50 7.55 18.66
N LEU A 131 -1.19 7.70 18.72
CA LEU A 131 -0.28 7.29 17.64
C LEU A 131 0.24 5.84 17.78
N LYS A 132 -0.12 5.13 18.86
CA LYS A 132 0.15 3.69 18.99
C LYS A 132 -0.94 2.90 18.29
N ILE A 133 -0.79 2.74 16.98
CA ILE A 133 -1.76 2.06 16.12
C ILE A 133 -1.31 0.62 15.89
N THR A 134 -2.20 -0.35 16.17
CA THR A 134 -2.01 -1.76 15.85
C THR A 134 -3.04 -2.19 14.81
N LEU A 135 -2.57 -2.81 13.74
CA LEU A 135 -3.41 -3.27 12.64
C LEU A 135 -3.62 -4.78 12.77
N THR A 136 -4.82 -5.21 13.21
CA THR A 136 -5.12 -6.61 13.49
C THR A 136 -6.03 -7.29 12.46
N HIS A 137 -6.72 -6.50 11.61
CA HIS A 137 -7.70 -6.99 10.64
C HIS A 137 -7.45 -6.38 9.28
N ASP A 138 -8.04 -6.97 8.23
CA ASP A 138 -8.04 -6.33 6.92
C ASP A 138 -8.86 -5.04 6.96
N ILE A 139 -8.15 -3.93 6.86
CA ILE A 139 -8.70 -2.57 6.87
C ILE A 139 -8.28 -1.80 5.61
N THR A 140 -8.14 -2.52 4.49
CA THR A 140 -7.65 -1.97 3.21
C THR A 140 -8.33 -0.64 2.85
N HIS A 141 -9.66 -0.56 3.03
CA HIS A 141 -10.40 0.68 2.75
C HIS A 141 -9.91 1.87 3.60
N ALA A 142 -9.60 1.65 4.86
CA ALA A 142 -9.06 2.72 5.72
C ALA A 142 -7.64 3.13 5.28
N CYS A 143 -6.80 2.17 4.88
CA CYS A 143 -5.44 2.43 4.40
C CYS A 143 -5.45 3.30 3.14
N THR A 144 -6.35 3.04 2.21
CA THR A 144 -6.43 3.73 0.92
C THR A 144 -6.90 5.18 1.01
N THR A 145 -7.43 5.60 2.14
CA THR A 145 -7.72 7.02 2.40
C THR A 145 -6.47 7.90 2.27
N CYS A 146 -5.28 7.36 2.60
CA CYS A 146 -4.00 8.04 2.46
C CYS A 146 -3.06 7.35 1.46
N HIS A 147 -3.20 6.04 1.26
CA HIS A 147 -2.30 5.19 0.47
C HIS A 147 -2.94 4.67 -0.82
N ASN A 148 -3.74 5.50 -1.50
CA ASN A 148 -4.43 5.09 -2.74
C ASN A 148 -3.45 4.70 -3.86
N GLY A 149 -2.33 5.43 -4.00
CA GLY A 149 -1.32 5.12 -5.02
C GLY A 149 -0.69 3.73 -4.86
N GLN A 150 -0.58 3.20 -3.65
CA GLN A 150 -0.10 1.84 -3.42
C GLN A 150 -1.13 0.79 -3.85
N LEU A 151 -2.41 1.05 -3.63
CA LEU A 151 -3.49 0.20 -4.13
C LEU A 151 -3.53 0.19 -5.66
N GLU A 152 -3.42 1.35 -6.30
CA GLU A 152 -3.37 1.48 -7.76
C GLU A 152 -2.19 0.70 -8.36
N GLN A 153 -1.01 0.77 -7.73
CA GLN A 153 0.16 -0.02 -8.16
C GLN A 153 -0.12 -1.53 -8.11
N LEU A 154 -0.73 -2.03 -7.02
CA LEU A 154 -1.10 -3.44 -6.87
C LEU A 154 -2.15 -3.87 -7.89
N GLN A 155 -3.13 -3.04 -8.18
CA GLN A 155 -4.21 -3.33 -9.14
C GLN A 155 -3.70 -3.30 -10.59
N ALA A 156 -2.87 -2.32 -10.93
CA ALA A 156 -2.31 -2.17 -12.27
C ALA A 156 -1.23 -3.24 -12.59
N ASN A 157 -0.55 -3.77 -11.57
CA ASN A 157 0.58 -4.68 -11.74
C ASN A 157 0.36 -5.97 -10.94
N ARG A 158 -0.59 -6.78 -11.40
CA ARG A 158 -1.02 -8.00 -10.71
C ARG A 158 0.14 -8.96 -10.44
N SER A 159 0.20 -9.42 -9.19
CA SER A 159 1.17 -10.38 -8.68
C SER A 159 0.56 -11.09 -7.46
N ILE A 160 1.28 -12.00 -6.85
CA ILE A 160 0.86 -12.60 -5.56
C ILE A 160 0.66 -11.51 -4.49
N HIS A 161 1.47 -10.44 -4.48
CA HIS A 161 1.31 -9.34 -3.54
C HIS A 161 -0.05 -8.62 -3.69
N SER A 162 -0.61 -8.57 -4.89
CA SER A 162 -1.92 -7.95 -5.12
C SER A 162 -3.11 -8.77 -4.61
N THR A 163 -2.89 -10.01 -4.19
CA THR A 163 -3.91 -10.89 -3.58
C THR A 163 -3.88 -10.88 -2.06
N LEU A 164 -2.87 -10.25 -1.47
CA LEU A 164 -2.69 -10.20 -0.02
C LEU A 164 -3.37 -8.94 0.56
N ALA A 165 -3.92 -9.08 1.76
CA ALA A 165 -4.37 -7.93 2.54
C ALA A 165 -3.18 -7.03 2.91
N CYS A 166 -3.39 -5.73 3.02
CA CYS A 166 -2.34 -4.78 3.43
C CYS A 166 -1.70 -5.20 4.75
N THR A 167 -2.51 -5.70 5.68
CA THR A 167 -2.09 -6.14 7.01
C THR A 167 -1.31 -7.46 7.04
N ALA A 168 -1.30 -8.22 5.94
CA ALA A 168 -0.42 -9.39 5.82
C ALA A 168 1.07 -9.01 5.81
N CYS A 169 1.37 -7.79 5.33
CA CYS A 169 2.72 -7.23 5.33
C CYS A 169 2.88 -6.13 6.39
N HIS A 170 1.91 -5.23 6.51
CA HIS A 170 1.95 -4.08 7.40
C HIS A 170 1.21 -4.38 8.71
N ILE A 171 1.85 -5.14 9.61
CA ILE A 171 1.27 -5.51 10.92
C ILE A 171 1.19 -4.34 11.90
N LYS A 172 1.84 -3.22 11.59
CA LYS A 172 1.87 -1.99 12.38
C LYS A 172 2.04 -0.80 11.44
N HIS A 173 1.39 0.32 11.74
CA HIS A 173 1.53 1.54 10.95
C HIS A 173 2.99 2.04 10.94
N GLY A 174 3.49 2.37 9.75
CA GLY A 174 4.89 2.73 9.54
C GLY A 174 5.87 1.55 9.44
N TYR A 175 5.44 0.33 9.76
CA TYR A 175 6.28 -0.86 9.63
C TYR A 175 6.39 -1.32 8.17
N ARG A 176 7.61 -1.58 7.73
CA ARG A 176 7.95 -2.17 6.43
C ARG A 176 8.68 -3.49 6.67
N PRO A 177 8.05 -4.65 6.36
CA PRO A 177 8.68 -5.94 6.61
C PRO A 177 9.92 -6.15 5.73
N PRO A 178 10.96 -6.79 6.23
CA PRO A 178 12.06 -7.27 5.41
C PRO A 178 11.58 -8.26 4.35
N CYS A 179 12.10 -8.16 3.13
CA CYS A 179 11.76 -9.08 2.04
C CYS A 179 12.07 -10.54 2.39
N PHE A 180 13.13 -10.76 3.18
CA PHE A 180 13.59 -12.09 3.61
C PHE A 180 12.68 -12.79 4.62
N ASN A 181 11.65 -12.12 5.14
CA ASN A 181 10.63 -12.80 5.93
C ASN A 181 9.84 -13.83 5.09
N CYS A 182 9.79 -13.64 3.76
CA CYS A 182 9.05 -14.49 2.84
C CYS A 182 9.87 -14.94 1.63
N HIS A 183 10.92 -14.21 1.24
CA HIS A 183 11.71 -14.46 0.04
C HIS A 183 13.15 -14.87 0.35
N LYS A 184 13.68 -15.76 -0.48
CA LYS A 184 15.11 -16.05 -0.49
C LYS A 184 15.84 -15.05 -1.40
N PRO A 185 17.07 -14.63 -1.06
CA PRO A 185 17.88 -13.77 -1.92
C PRO A 185 18.28 -14.50 -3.21
N HIS A 186 18.47 -13.75 -4.30
CA HIS A 186 18.95 -14.30 -5.57
C HIS A 186 20.43 -14.68 -5.51
N LEU A 187 21.18 -13.96 -4.68
CA LEU A 187 22.60 -14.20 -4.41
C LEU A 187 22.83 -14.27 -2.91
N GLU A 188 23.74 -15.13 -2.49
CA GLU A 188 24.21 -15.19 -1.12
C GLU A 188 24.81 -13.83 -0.69
N GLY A 189 24.59 -13.43 0.55
CA GLY A 189 25.07 -12.14 1.08
C GLY A 189 24.31 -10.91 0.61
N MET A 190 23.27 -11.04 -0.22
CA MET A 190 22.47 -9.91 -0.68
C MET A 190 21.71 -9.28 0.50
N ALA A 191 21.87 -7.97 0.70
CA ALA A 191 21.16 -7.23 1.74
C ALA A 191 19.69 -6.95 1.33
N ASN A 192 18.79 -6.85 2.33
CA ASN A 192 17.37 -6.57 2.09
C ASN A 192 17.13 -5.28 1.26
N LYS A 193 17.93 -4.23 1.49
CA LYS A 193 17.85 -2.97 0.73
C LYS A 193 18.22 -3.13 -0.76
N THR A 194 19.01 -4.14 -1.10
CA THR A 194 19.43 -4.41 -2.48
C THR A 194 18.25 -4.85 -3.35
N CYS A 195 17.27 -5.56 -2.78
CA CYS A 195 16.06 -5.97 -3.51
C CYS A 195 15.31 -4.77 -4.09
N GLN A 196 15.29 -3.65 -3.36
CA GLN A 196 14.56 -2.43 -3.73
C GLN A 196 15.25 -1.64 -4.86
N LEU A 197 16.47 -1.99 -5.24
CA LEU A 197 17.11 -1.43 -6.43
C LEU A 197 16.38 -1.84 -7.73
N CYS A 198 15.74 -3.01 -7.70
CA CYS A 198 15.07 -3.59 -8.86
C CYS A 198 13.57 -3.80 -8.66
N HIS A 199 13.14 -4.13 -7.45
CA HIS A 199 11.75 -4.49 -7.13
C HIS A 199 11.07 -3.46 -6.24
N ARG A 200 9.88 -3.04 -6.64
CA ARG A 200 8.98 -2.25 -5.79
C ARG A 200 7.94 -3.19 -5.17
N PRO A 201 7.74 -3.21 -3.84
CA PRO A 201 6.87 -4.20 -3.18
C PRO A 201 5.43 -4.26 -3.70
N HIS A 202 4.86 -3.13 -4.10
CA HIS A 202 3.48 -3.06 -4.63
C HIS A 202 3.39 -3.34 -6.14
N MET A 203 4.52 -3.49 -6.83
CA MET A 203 4.60 -3.84 -8.25
C MET A 203 5.87 -4.66 -8.54
N PRO A 204 6.05 -5.82 -7.86
CA PRO A 204 7.34 -6.53 -7.81
C PRO A 204 7.80 -7.09 -9.16
N LEU A 205 6.86 -7.31 -10.08
CA LEU A 205 7.17 -7.83 -11.43
C LEU A 205 7.54 -6.71 -12.42
N VAL A 206 7.38 -5.44 -12.04
CA VAL A 206 7.86 -4.29 -12.81
C VAL A 206 9.29 -3.99 -12.38
N VAL A 207 10.22 -4.72 -12.97
CA VAL A 207 11.65 -4.63 -12.66
C VAL A 207 12.26 -3.43 -13.38
N SER A 208 12.89 -2.55 -12.62
CA SER A 208 13.69 -1.42 -13.15
C SER A 208 14.96 -1.29 -12.31
N PHE A 209 16.02 -0.81 -12.91
CA PHE A 209 17.32 -0.74 -12.23
C PHE A 209 18.14 0.45 -12.72
N PRO A 210 19.00 1.06 -11.89
CA PRO A 210 19.91 2.12 -12.32
C PRO A 210 21.04 1.57 -13.20
N PRO A 211 21.61 2.37 -14.09
CA PRO A 211 22.75 1.95 -14.94
C PRO A 211 23.99 1.53 -14.13
N SER A 212 24.07 1.95 -12.88
CA SER A 212 25.15 1.56 -11.93
C SER A 212 24.99 0.16 -11.35
N THR A 213 23.89 -0.54 -11.62
CA THR A 213 23.62 -1.88 -11.08
C THR A 213 24.74 -2.84 -11.47
N PRO A 214 25.37 -3.54 -10.52
CA PRO A 214 26.39 -4.54 -10.78
C PRO A 214 25.86 -5.71 -11.62
N SER A 215 26.68 -6.19 -12.56
CA SER A 215 26.28 -7.24 -13.51
C SER A 215 25.98 -8.59 -12.83
N GLU A 216 26.62 -8.87 -11.72
CA GLU A 216 26.41 -10.07 -10.91
C GLU A 216 24.99 -10.24 -10.41
N TYR A 217 24.22 -9.14 -10.24
CA TYR A 217 22.82 -9.22 -9.85
C TYR A 217 21.89 -9.72 -10.97
N CYS A 218 22.38 -9.71 -12.22
CA CYS A 218 21.67 -10.26 -13.36
C CYS A 218 21.92 -11.76 -13.54
N ALA A 219 23.09 -12.26 -13.09
CA ALA A 219 23.57 -13.61 -13.32
C ALA A 219 22.63 -14.73 -12.81
N PRO A 220 21.93 -14.63 -11.67
CA PRO A 220 21.05 -15.71 -11.19
C PRO A 220 19.94 -16.09 -12.16
N CYS A 221 19.45 -15.13 -12.95
CA CYS A 221 18.41 -15.36 -13.97
C CYS A 221 19.00 -15.46 -15.39
N HIS A 222 20.15 -14.82 -15.64
CA HIS A 222 20.80 -14.70 -16.95
C HIS A 222 22.21 -15.31 -16.96
N ALA A 223 22.34 -16.50 -16.38
CA ALA A 223 23.63 -17.17 -16.22
C ALA A 223 24.38 -17.39 -17.55
N LYS A 224 23.65 -17.74 -18.61
CA LYS A 224 24.19 -17.96 -19.95
C LYS A 224 24.78 -16.69 -20.53
N GLU A 225 24.01 -15.62 -20.56
CA GLU A 225 24.40 -14.31 -21.10
C GLU A 225 25.57 -13.72 -20.30
N TYR A 226 25.53 -13.86 -18.97
CA TYR A 226 26.61 -13.45 -18.08
C TYR A 226 27.92 -14.19 -18.38
N ALA A 227 27.86 -15.52 -18.53
CA ALA A 227 29.03 -16.35 -18.83
C ALA A 227 29.61 -16.07 -20.23
N LEU A 228 28.75 -15.86 -21.24
CA LEU A 228 29.18 -15.47 -22.59
C LEU A 228 29.92 -14.14 -22.58
N LEU A 229 29.34 -13.14 -21.92
CA LEU A 229 29.94 -11.81 -21.84
C LEU A 229 31.27 -11.82 -21.08
N ALA A 230 31.37 -12.58 -19.98
CA ALA A 230 32.59 -12.70 -19.19
C ALA A 230 33.74 -13.35 -19.99
N LYS A 231 33.42 -14.30 -20.90
CA LYS A 231 34.38 -14.98 -21.77
C LYS A 231 34.67 -14.22 -23.06
N SER A 232 33.89 -13.21 -23.40
CA SER A 232 34.03 -12.46 -24.66
C SER A 232 35.37 -11.73 -24.72
N HIS A 233 36.00 -11.78 -25.87
CA HIS A 233 37.20 -11.00 -26.18
C HIS A 233 36.89 -9.55 -26.61
N ALA A 234 35.60 -9.25 -26.84
CA ALA A 234 35.15 -7.92 -27.20
C ALA A 234 35.17 -6.97 -25.97
N LYS A 235 35.34 -5.67 -26.24
CA LYS A 235 35.30 -4.62 -25.20
C LYS A 235 33.97 -4.57 -24.44
N HIS A 236 32.90 -5.16 -24.97
CA HIS A 236 31.61 -5.27 -24.33
C HIS A 236 31.67 -6.00 -22.96
N ARG A 237 32.61 -6.89 -22.74
CA ARG A 237 32.84 -7.55 -21.45
C ARG A 237 33.07 -6.58 -20.28
N ASN A 238 33.55 -5.38 -20.59
CA ASN A 238 33.83 -4.34 -19.60
C ASN A 238 32.62 -3.40 -19.38
N VAL A 239 31.50 -3.62 -20.10
CA VAL A 239 30.28 -2.82 -20.00
C VAL A 239 29.29 -3.54 -19.10
N ARG A 240 28.80 -2.85 -18.06
CA ARG A 240 27.78 -3.44 -17.17
C ARG A 240 26.49 -3.73 -17.93
N CYS A 241 25.82 -4.85 -17.58
CA CYS A 241 24.55 -5.24 -18.17
C CYS A 241 23.53 -4.08 -18.16
N ALA A 242 23.43 -3.37 -17.03
CA ALA A 242 22.51 -2.25 -16.86
C ALA A 242 22.84 -1.02 -17.72
N GLN A 243 24.05 -0.87 -18.21
CA GLN A 243 24.40 0.23 -19.13
C GLN A 243 23.88 -0.03 -20.54
N CYS A 244 23.92 -1.29 -20.98
CA CYS A 244 23.32 -1.70 -22.26
C CYS A 244 21.80 -1.84 -22.15
N HIS A 245 21.31 -2.61 -21.16
CA HIS A 245 19.90 -2.86 -20.92
C HIS A 245 19.32 -1.78 -20.01
N ALA A 246 19.24 -0.55 -20.55
CA ALA A 246 18.97 0.64 -19.74
C ALA A 246 17.64 0.59 -19.00
N THR A 247 17.69 0.79 -17.69
CA THR A 247 16.63 1.16 -16.74
C THR A 247 15.41 0.25 -16.63
N LYS A 248 14.91 -0.36 -17.72
CA LYS A 248 13.73 -1.22 -17.71
C LYS A 248 14.08 -2.62 -18.19
N HIS A 249 13.67 -3.61 -17.42
CA HIS A 249 13.82 -5.02 -17.79
C HIS A 249 13.13 -5.36 -19.11
N LYS A 250 13.73 -6.27 -19.90
CA LYS A 250 13.29 -6.67 -21.25
C LYS A 250 13.52 -5.61 -22.34
N THR A 251 14.31 -4.58 -22.08
CA THR A 251 14.73 -3.65 -23.13
C THR A 251 16.00 -4.16 -23.80
N ILE A 252 15.96 -4.38 -25.11
CA ILE A 252 17.12 -4.77 -25.93
C ILE A 252 17.51 -3.55 -26.77
N PRO A 253 18.69 -2.95 -26.53
CA PRO A 253 19.13 -1.80 -27.30
C PRO A 253 19.57 -2.22 -28.72
N VAL A 254 19.33 -1.36 -29.68
CA VAL A 254 19.93 -1.50 -31.03
C VAL A 254 21.39 -1.06 -31.02
N CYS A 255 22.21 -1.69 -31.81
CA CYS A 255 23.66 -1.41 -31.86
C CYS A 255 23.98 0.05 -32.18
N GLN A 256 23.20 0.67 -33.06
CA GLN A 256 23.33 2.06 -33.47
C GLN A 256 23.11 3.09 -32.36
N LYS A 257 22.58 2.67 -31.22
CA LYS A 257 22.45 3.57 -30.06
C LYS A 257 23.81 4.02 -29.52
N CYS A 258 24.82 3.19 -29.70
CA CYS A 258 26.20 3.46 -29.23
C CYS A 258 27.23 3.48 -30.38
N HIS A 259 26.95 2.78 -31.47
CA HIS A 259 27.85 2.65 -32.60
C HIS A 259 27.31 3.40 -33.82
N PRO A 260 28.10 4.27 -34.47
CA PRO A 260 27.76 4.76 -35.79
C PRO A 260 27.71 3.59 -36.78
N ALA A 261 27.00 3.74 -37.88
CA ALA A 261 26.97 2.71 -38.92
C ALA A 261 28.33 2.69 -39.68
N PRO A 262 29.20 1.68 -39.45
CA PRO A 262 30.53 1.64 -40.04
C PRO A 262 30.53 1.16 -41.50
N HIS A 263 29.40 0.64 -41.96
CA HIS A 263 29.22 0.09 -43.29
C HIS A 263 28.26 0.95 -44.10
N SER A 264 28.42 0.95 -45.43
CA SER A 264 27.57 1.70 -46.34
C SER A 264 26.10 1.23 -46.29
N GLU A 265 25.19 2.11 -46.62
CA GLU A 265 23.75 1.80 -46.68
C GLU A 265 23.44 0.71 -47.72
N SER A 266 24.20 0.69 -48.84
CA SER A 266 24.11 -0.36 -49.85
C SER A 266 24.41 -1.76 -49.30
N MET A 267 25.28 -1.86 -48.27
CA MET A 267 25.62 -3.13 -47.61
C MET A 267 24.62 -3.51 -46.51
N LEU A 268 24.12 -2.53 -45.78
CA LEU A 268 23.30 -2.75 -44.58
C LEU A 268 21.78 -2.76 -44.88
N GLY A 269 21.38 -2.08 -45.94
CA GLY A 269 19.97 -1.82 -46.22
C GLY A 269 19.32 -0.85 -45.23
N PRO A 270 18.02 -0.54 -45.39
CA PRO A 270 17.34 0.47 -44.60
C PRO A 270 17.10 0.05 -43.14
N LYS A 271 17.24 -1.23 -42.82
CA LYS A 271 17.10 -1.76 -41.46
C LYS A 271 18.27 -2.68 -41.11
N PRO A 272 19.43 -2.12 -40.74
CA PRO A 272 20.64 -2.87 -40.50
C PRO A 272 20.48 -3.86 -39.36
N ASN A 273 20.78 -5.13 -39.64
CA ASN A 273 20.84 -6.20 -38.65
C ASN A 273 22.28 -6.65 -38.45
N CYS A 274 22.99 -5.92 -37.59
CA CYS A 274 24.40 -6.16 -37.29
C CYS A 274 24.66 -7.60 -36.78
N GLY A 275 23.70 -8.18 -36.04
CA GLY A 275 23.78 -9.53 -35.49
C GLY A 275 23.87 -10.64 -36.53
N LYS A 276 23.46 -10.42 -37.81
CA LYS A 276 23.63 -11.43 -38.87
C LYS A 276 25.10 -11.77 -39.11
N CYS A 277 25.97 -10.77 -39.05
CA CYS A 277 27.42 -10.92 -39.28
C CYS A 277 28.19 -11.01 -37.96
N HIS A 278 27.87 -10.12 -37.00
CA HIS A 278 28.63 -9.98 -35.75
C HIS A 278 28.16 -10.90 -34.62
N GLY A 279 27.05 -11.62 -34.76
CA GLY A 279 26.51 -12.42 -33.68
C GLY A 279 25.78 -11.56 -32.66
N ILE A 280 25.67 -12.05 -31.42
CA ILE A 280 25.01 -11.34 -30.30
C ILE A 280 26.05 -10.49 -29.54
N ALA A 281 25.62 -9.42 -28.91
CA ALA A 281 26.53 -8.50 -28.20
C ALA A 281 27.27 -9.17 -27.02
N HIS A 282 26.74 -10.28 -26.45
CA HIS A 282 27.40 -11.06 -25.40
C HIS A 282 28.47 -12.01 -25.94
N ASP A 283 28.44 -12.35 -27.25
CA ASP A 283 29.36 -13.27 -27.90
C ASP A 283 29.57 -12.80 -29.36
N LEU A 284 30.34 -11.72 -29.52
CA LEU A 284 30.66 -11.17 -30.84
C LEU A 284 31.65 -12.09 -31.56
N ARG A 285 31.32 -12.44 -32.79
CA ARG A 285 32.16 -13.27 -33.69
C ARG A 285 33.25 -12.42 -34.35
N LEU A 286 34.24 -12.00 -33.59
CA LEU A 286 35.35 -11.19 -34.11
C LEU A 286 36.27 -11.99 -34.99
N ASP A 287 36.51 -13.26 -34.64
CA ASP A 287 37.32 -14.23 -35.38
C ASP A 287 36.85 -14.44 -36.83
N LYS A 288 35.54 -14.52 -37.04
CA LYS A 288 34.98 -14.68 -38.40
C LYS A 288 35.10 -13.43 -39.25
N ILE A 289 35.20 -12.26 -38.66
CA ILE A 289 35.34 -10.98 -39.34
C ILE A 289 36.77 -10.83 -39.85
N ASP A 290 37.75 -11.21 -39.02
CA ASP A 290 39.18 -11.17 -39.42
C ASP A 290 39.44 -12.13 -40.56
N ILE A 291 38.90 -13.35 -40.56
CA ILE A 291 38.98 -14.31 -41.66
C ILE A 291 38.35 -13.78 -42.94
N LEU A 292 37.22 -13.04 -42.84
CA LEU A 292 36.56 -12.47 -44.01
C LEU A 292 37.33 -11.25 -44.57
N LEU A 293 38.00 -10.51 -43.71
CA LEU A 293 38.88 -9.38 -44.13
C LEU A 293 40.18 -9.89 -44.74
N ASP A 294 40.81 -10.92 -44.19
CA ASP A 294 41.99 -11.56 -44.73
C ASP A 294 41.72 -12.19 -46.10
N LYS A 295 40.60 -12.88 -46.28
CA LYS A 295 40.19 -13.40 -47.57
C LYS A 295 39.98 -12.32 -48.66
N ARG A 296 39.60 -11.11 -48.26
CA ARG A 296 39.52 -9.97 -49.21
C ARG A 296 40.84 -9.30 -49.46
N ARG A 297 41.79 -9.35 -48.52
CA ARG A 297 43.16 -8.84 -48.69
C ARG A 297 44.04 -9.78 -49.53
N ALA A 298 43.74 -11.06 -49.49
CA ALA A 298 44.39 -12.11 -50.28
C ALA A 298 43.70 -12.29 -51.65
N GLY A 299 43.31 -11.19 -52.34
CA GLY A 299 42.62 -11.18 -53.63
C GLY A 299 43.17 -12.20 -54.63
N PRO A 300 42.41 -12.48 -55.73
CA PRO A 300 42.71 -13.56 -56.64
C PRO A 300 44.08 -13.46 -57.22
#